data_6a0a589e099445ea4431eec227abf5d6
#
_entry.id   6a0a589e099445ea4431eec227abf5d6
#
_cell.length_a   1.000
_cell.length_b   1.000
_cell.length_c   1.000
_cell.angle_alpha   90.00
_cell.angle_beta   90.00
_cell.angle_gamma   90.00
#
_symmetry.space_group_name_H-M   'P 1'
#
loop_
_entity.id
_entity.type
_entity.pdbx_description
1 polymer ?
#
loop_
_entity_poly.entity_id
_entity_poly.type
_entity_poly.pdbx_seq_one_letter_code
_entity_poly.pdbx_strand_id
1 'polypeptide(L)'
;MMSETKFEDLKISNDFMFKEVMKSNKGLCKRLVGSIMQQDIEDIVYIETEKTLQPYYDSRGIRLDVILADENHTRYNLEMQARNVISKAGVALLPKRTRYYQSVIDMDMLKQGENFDQLNPLVLIFICTFDFYKEGRYVYTFKSRCLENLELELANDVTVKLVNAKGKHGQVNTLLKNFLRYVMTNEPVDDFTEDVERQVWAVKNDKKAREEYMVLQAKIREHEIVAYEAGEAQGHATGLAEGLAEGEAKKSRETAIKMLKKQKPLSEIKEFTDMSEEEIVRLAKENGLEVING
;
A
#
# COMPACT_ATOMS: atom_id res chain seq x y z
N MET A 1 -15.23 11.63 -6.99
CA MET A 1 -14.47 12.52 -6.08
C MET A 1 -14.75 12.06 -4.65
N MET A 2 -13.73 11.67 -3.88
CA MET A 2 -13.90 11.45 -2.44
C MET A 2 -14.17 12.80 -1.78
N SER A 3 -15.13 12.87 -0.86
CA SER A 3 -15.38 14.09 -0.09
C SER A 3 -14.13 14.41 0.72
N GLU A 4 -13.60 15.60 0.53
CA GLU A 4 -12.44 16.11 1.25
C GLU A 4 -12.78 16.20 2.76
N THR A 5 -12.06 15.47 3.59
CA THR A 5 -12.25 15.56 5.05
C THR A 5 -11.68 16.90 5.50
N LYS A 6 -12.50 17.74 6.13
CA LYS A 6 -12.04 19.01 6.69
C LYS A 6 -11.05 18.76 7.83
N PHE A 7 -10.11 19.69 8.03
CA PHE A 7 -9.12 19.58 9.09
C PHE A 7 -9.74 19.43 10.48
N GLU A 8 -10.83 20.13 10.73
CA GLU A 8 -11.58 20.09 12.00
C GLU A 8 -12.21 18.72 12.27
N ASP A 9 -12.53 17.96 11.23
CA ASP A 9 -13.19 16.65 11.31
C ASP A 9 -12.19 15.48 11.38
N LEU A 10 -10.88 15.77 11.33
CA LEU A 10 -9.85 14.74 11.42
C LEU A 10 -9.94 13.99 12.76
N LYS A 11 -9.83 12.68 12.67
CA LYS A 11 -9.78 11.75 13.81
C LYS A 11 -8.38 11.21 13.98
N ILE A 12 -8.10 10.60 15.14
CA ILE A 12 -6.82 9.93 15.39
C ILE A 12 -6.52 8.83 14.37
N SER A 13 -7.54 8.23 13.76
CA SER A 13 -7.40 7.22 12.69
C SER A 13 -6.91 7.79 11.35
N ASN A 14 -6.85 9.12 11.19
CA ASN A 14 -6.21 9.75 10.05
C ASN A 14 -4.68 9.78 10.26
N ASP A 15 -3.92 9.44 9.24
CA ASP A 15 -2.46 9.36 9.25
C ASP A 15 -1.79 10.68 9.66
N PHE A 16 -2.24 11.80 9.09
CA PHE A 16 -1.74 13.13 9.44
C PHE A 16 -1.99 13.45 10.92
N MET A 17 -3.23 13.25 11.41
CA MET A 17 -3.58 13.52 12.81
C MET A 17 -2.79 12.63 13.77
N PHE A 18 -2.70 11.32 13.48
CA PHE A 18 -1.93 10.37 14.27
C PHE A 18 -0.47 10.80 14.41
N LYS A 19 0.15 11.14 13.30
CA LYS A 19 1.53 11.60 13.25
C LYS A 19 1.75 12.86 14.09
N GLU A 20 0.91 13.90 13.92
CA GLU A 20 1.04 15.15 14.69
C GLU A 20 0.84 14.94 16.19
N VAL A 21 -0.10 14.08 16.59
CA VAL A 21 -0.30 13.71 18.00
C VAL A 21 0.92 12.99 18.58
N MET A 22 1.47 11.99 17.86
CA MET A 22 2.64 11.24 18.32
C MET A 22 3.91 12.07 18.36
N LYS A 23 4.07 13.01 17.42
CA LYS A 23 5.19 13.98 17.38
C LYS A 23 5.16 14.94 18.55
N SER A 24 3.98 15.45 18.89
CA SER A 24 3.81 16.48 19.92
C SER A 24 3.96 15.96 21.35
N ASN A 25 3.84 14.63 21.55
CA ASN A 25 3.86 14.06 22.89
C ASN A 25 4.63 12.72 22.96
N LYS A 26 5.92 12.82 23.29
CA LYS A 26 6.84 11.69 23.48
C LYS A 26 6.31 10.67 24.50
N GLY A 27 5.67 11.13 25.58
CA GLY A 27 5.09 10.29 26.62
C GLY A 27 3.95 9.42 26.12
N LEU A 28 3.07 9.97 25.27
CA LEU A 28 2.01 9.17 24.63
C LEU A 28 2.59 8.13 23.70
N CYS A 29 3.56 8.50 22.88
CA CYS A 29 4.23 7.59 21.96
C CYS A 29 4.89 6.44 22.71
N LYS A 30 5.62 6.71 23.78
CA LYS A 30 6.24 5.71 24.69
C LYS A 30 5.20 4.74 25.25
N ARG A 31 4.11 5.26 25.83
CA ARG A 31 3.03 4.44 26.41
C ARG A 31 2.37 3.55 25.37
N LEU A 32 2.14 4.06 24.16
CA LEU A 32 1.53 3.31 23.08
C LEU A 32 2.45 2.17 22.60
N VAL A 33 3.72 2.46 22.32
CA VAL A 33 4.69 1.46 21.86
C VAL A 33 4.90 0.38 22.92
N GLY A 34 5.11 0.77 24.19
CA GLY A 34 5.24 -0.18 25.30
C GLY A 34 4.02 -1.10 25.42
N SER A 35 2.82 -0.53 25.25
CA SER A 35 1.56 -1.28 25.26
C SER A 35 1.46 -2.30 24.09
N ILE A 36 1.88 -1.93 22.89
CA ILE A 36 1.89 -2.80 21.71
C ILE A 36 2.97 -3.89 21.85
N MET A 37 4.11 -3.54 22.40
CA MET A 37 5.21 -4.47 22.65
C MET A 37 4.98 -5.37 23.85
N GLN A 38 4.05 -5.00 24.74
CA GLN A 38 3.79 -5.63 26.04
C GLN A 38 5.04 -5.66 26.93
N GLN A 39 5.82 -4.58 26.87
CA GLN A 39 7.02 -4.37 27.67
C GLN A 39 7.13 -2.91 28.07
N ASP A 40 7.81 -2.64 29.17
CA ASP A 40 8.13 -1.26 29.55
C ASP A 40 9.28 -0.75 28.68
N ILE A 41 9.10 0.47 28.17
CA ILE A 41 10.13 1.25 27.51
C ILE A 41 10.54 2.34 28.47
N GLU A 42 11.81 2.40 28.86
CA GLU A 42 12.27 3.37 29.84
C GLU A 42 12.31 4.78 29.29
N ASP A 43 12.84 4.96 28.08
CA ASP A 43 12.83 6.24 27.38
C ASP A 43 12.75 6.07 25.85
N ILE A 44 12.32 7.14 25.18
CA ILE A 44 12.48 7.32 23.73
C ILE A 44 13.61 8.31 23.52
N VAL A 45 14.74 7.86 23.02
CA VAL A 45 15.93 8.71 22.81
C VAL A 45 15.83 9.52 21.51
N TYR A 46 15.01 9.07 20.58
CA TYR A 46 14.84 9.70 19.28
C TYR A 46 13.39 9.54 18.78
N ILE A 47 12.83 10.60 18.22
CA ILE A 47 11.56 10.60 17.51
C ILE A 47 11.61 11.55 16.32
N GLU A 48 11.27 11.06 15.14
CA GLU A 48 11.17 11.84 13.92
C GLU A 48 9.88 11.48 13.18
N THR A 49 9.27 12.46 12.55
CA THR A 49 8.05 12.27 11.77
C THR A 49 8.26 12.77 10.34
N GLU A 50 7.51 12.20 9.41
CA GLU A 50 7.62 12.54 7.99
C GLU A 50 9.00 12.31 7.39
N LYS A 51 9.80 11.41 7.98
CA LYS A 51 11.09 11.07 7.41
C LYS A 51 10.90 10.46 6.03
N THR A 52 11.37 11.18 5.02
CA THR A 52 11.41 10.66 3.65
C THR A 52 12.74 9.97 3.42
N LEU A 53 12.68 8.69 3.10
CA LEU A 53 13.84 7.88 2.75
C LEU A 53 13.76 7.52 1.27
N GLN A 54 14.80 7.85 0.53
CA GLN A 54 14.95 7.50 -0.88
C GLN A 54 16.38 7.04 -1.12
N PRO A 55 16.62 5.72 -1.14
CA PRO A 55 17.96 5.16 -1.22
C PRO A 55 18.75 5.58 -2.46
N TYR A 56 18.06 5.73 -3.61
CA TYR A 56 18.62 6.17 -4.88
C TYR A 56 17.71 7.19 -5.54
N TYR A 57 18.26 8.06 -6.38
CA TYR A 57 17.54 9.14 -7.04
C TYR A 57 16.32 8.67 -7.83
N ASP A 58 16.39 7.52 -8.48
CA ASP A 58 15.33 6.90 -9.29
C ASP A 58 14.54 5.81 -8.56
N SER A 59 14.85 5.55 -7.27
CA SER A 59 14.13 4.58 -6.48
C SER A 59 12.81 5.16 -5.93
N ARG A 60 11.86 4.28 -5.63
CA ARG A 60 10.66 4.68 -4.92
C ARG A 60 11.00 5.08 -3.49
N GLY A 61 10.89 6.36 -3.17
CA GLY A 61 10.97 6.84 -1.78
C GLY A 61 9.83 6.29 -0.92
N ILE A 62 10.09 6.21 0.38
CA ILE A 62 9.05 5.99 1.40
C ILE A 62 8.97 7.22 2.30
N ARG A 63 7.77 7.49 2.79
CA ARG A 63 7.54 8.48 3.83
C ARG A 63 7.04 7.73 5.05
N LEU A 64 7.78 7.81 6.13
CA LEU A 64 7.47 7.17 7.41
C LEU A 64 6.61 8.12 8.24
N ASP A 65 5.54 7.59 8.86
CA ASP A 65 4.67 8.43 9.69
C ASP A 65 5.40 8.84 10.96
N VAL A 66 5.83 7.88 11.77
CA VAL A 66 6.60 8.10 13.00
C VAL A 66 7.70 7.06 13.08
N ILE A 67 8.94 7.51 13.17
CA ILE A 67 10.09 6.66 13.49
C ILE A 67 10.69 7.09 14.82
N LEU A 68 10.99 6.15 15.66
CA LEU A 68 11.58 6.40 16.98
C LEU A 68 12.58 5.32 17.35
N ALA A 69 13.42 5.61 18.35
CA ALA A 69 14.30 4.63 18.96
C ALA A 69 14.18 4.71 20.48
N ASP A 70 14.21 3.55 21.12
CA ASP A 70 14.26 3.44 22.59
C ASP A 70 15.71 3.51 23.10
N GLU A 71 15.86 3.39 24.40
CA GLU A 71 17.16 3.39 25.11
C GLU A 71 18.09 2.24 24.70
N ASN A 72 17.54 1.16 24.16
CA ASN A 72 18.29 0.00 23.63
C ASN A 72 18.59 0.14 22.13
N HIS A 73 18.36 1.32 21.57
CA HIS A 73 18.50 1.62 20.14
C HIS A 73 17.58 0.80 19.22
N THR A 74 16.58 0.08 19.77
CA THR A 74 15.55 -0.57 18.94
C THR A 74 14.80 0.49 18.16
N ARG A 75 14.76 0.36 16.84
CA ARG A 75 13.99 1.26 15.98
C ARG A 75 12.55 0.78 15.81
N TYR A 76 11.64 1.70 15.96
CA TYR A 76 10.20 1.46 15.74
C TYR A 76 9.73 2.38 14.62
N ASN A 77 9.02 1.81 13.65
CA ASN A 77 8.25 2.57 12.70
C ASN A 77 6.76 2.37 12.99
N LEU A 78 6.04 3.45 13.33
CA LEU A 78 4.60 3.43 13.59
C LEU A 78 3.86 4.05 12.41
N GLU A 79 2.92 3.30 11.88
CA GLU A 79 2.09 3.69 10.74
C GLU A 79 0.60 3.55 11.07
N MET A 80 -0.20 4.56 10.78
CA MET A 80 -1.66 4.47 10.84
C MET A 80 -2.21 4.08 9.45
N GLN A 81 -2.97 2.99 9.40
CA GLN A 81 -3.54 2.48 8.16
C GLN A 81 -5.07 2.51 8.20
N ALA A 82 -5.65 3.59 7.69
CA ALA A 82 -7.11 3.77 7.64
C ALA A 82 -7.77 2.91 6.55
N ARG A 83 -7.03 2.40 5.56
CA ARG A 83 -7.56 1.64 4.42
C ARG A 83 -6.66 0.48 4.05
N ASN A 84 -7.27 -0.65 3.70
CA ASN A 84 -6.57 -1.76 3.05
C ASN A 84 -6.38 -1.43 1.55
N VAL A 85 -5.18 -1.04 1.17
CA VAL A 85 -4.87 -0.71 -0.23
C VAL A 85 -4.63 -2.00 -1.01
N ILE A 86 -5.47 -2.21 -2.01
CA ILE A 86 -5.44 -3.36 -2.91
C ILE A 86 -5.01 -2.86 -4.30
N SER A 87 -4.11 -3.58 -4.97
CA SER A 87 -3.67 -3.28 -6.33
C SER A 87 -4.78 -3.53 -7.36
N LYS A 88 -4.62 -3.02 -8.59
CA LYS A 88 -5.53 -3.34 -9.71
C LYS A 88 -5.66 -4.85 -9.97
N ALA A 89 -4.64 -5.64 -9.64
CA ALA A 89 -4.65 -7.10 -9.75
C ALA A 89 -5.25 -7.81 -8.51
N GLY A 90 -5.92 -7.09 -7.60
CA GLY A 90 -6.54 -7.67 -6.40
C GLY A 90 -5.56 -8.06 -5.29
N VAL A 91 -4.28 -7.68 -5.39
CA VAL A 91 -3.26 -8.04 -4.41
C VAL A 91 -3.19 -6.99 -3.30
N ALA A 92 -3.32 -7.41 -2.05
CA ALA A 92 -3.13 -6.54 -0.90
C ALA A 92 -1.66 -6.09 -0.79
N LEU A 93 -1.44 -4.77 -0.64
CA LEU A 93 -0.10 -4.19 -0.75
C LEU A 93 0.65 -4.14 0.58
N LEU A 94 -0.05 -4.22 1.73
CA LEU A 94 0.57 -4.06 3.04
C LEU A 94 1.75 -5.03 3.29
N PRO A 95 1.68 -6.36 3.01
CA PRO A 95 2.82 -7.25 3.22
C PRO A 95 4.05 -6.93 2.36
N LYS A 96 3.82 -6.40 1.13
CA LYS A 96 4.92 -5.97 0.27
C LYS A 96 5.51 -4.64 0.74
N ARG A 97 4.69 -3.77 1.31
CA ARG A 97 5.14 -2.51 1.94
C ARG A 97 6.02 -2.80 3.15
N THR A 98 5.65 -3.73 4.03
CA THR A 98 6.47 -4.06 5.21
C THR A 98 7.88 -4.47 4.79
N ARG A 99 8.01 -5.36 3.79
CA ARG A 99 9.30 -5.78 3.26
C ARG A 99 10.10 -4.61 2.67
N TYR A 100 9.45 -3.74 1.91
CA TYR A 100 10.12 -2.60 1.29
C TYR A 100 10.56 -1.56 2.33
N TYR A 101 9.71 -1.29 3.32
CA TYR A 101 10.02 -0.38 4.41
C TYR A 101 11.21 -0.86 5.23
N GLN A 102 11.25 -2.16 5.58
CA GLN A 102 12.41 -2.75 6.23
C GLN A 102 13.70 -2.46 5.44
N SER A 103 13.74 -2.81 4.15
CA SER A 103 14.93 -2.65 3.32
C SER A 103 15.42 -1.18 3.27
N VAL A 104 14.49 -0.23 3.16
CA VAL A 104 14.84 1.19 3.08
C VAL A 104 15.31 1.73 4.43
N ILE A 105 14.71 1.28 5.53
CA ILE A 105 15.13 1.66 6.90
C ILE A 105 16.52 1.06 7.20
N ASP A 106 16.77 -0.20 6.83
CA ASP A 106 18.07 -0.85 7.01
C ASP A 106 19.18 -0.12 6.23
N MET A 107 18.88 0.34 5.00
CA MET A 107 19.81 1.16 4.21
C MET A 107 20.06 2.56 4.81
N ASP A 108 19.12 3.13 5.55
CA ASP A 108 19.29 4.38 6.29
C ASP A 108 20.13 4.18 7.56
N MET A 109 20.01 3.00 8.17
CA MET A 109 20.76 2.67 9.37
C MET A 109 22.23 2.33 9.10
N LEU A 110 22.52 1.63 8.01
CA LEU A 110 23.86 1.12 7.70
C LEU A 110 24.49 1.89 6.54
N LYS A 111 25.61 2.55 6.80
CA LYS A 111 26.37 3.31 5.79
C LYS A 111 27.42 2.44 5.12
N GLN A 112 27.92 2.91 3.99
CA GLN A 112 29.00 2.23 3.27
C GLN A 112 30.23 2.03 4.17
N GLY A 113 30.69 0.79 4.29
CA GLY A 113 31.86 0.40 5.08
C GLY A 113 31.56 0.04 6.53
N GLU A 114 30.33 0.18 6.98
CA GLU A 114 29.88 -0.28 8.30
C GLU A 114 29.59 -1.78 8.29
N ASN A 115 29.75 -2.44 9.44
CA ASN A 115 29.49 -3.86 9.59
C ASN A 115 28.01 -4.12 9.88
N PHE A 116 27.53 -5.30 9.50
CA PHE A 116 26.12 -5.69 9.71
C PHE A 116 25.73 -5.82 11.20
N ASP A 117 26.68 -5.97 12.12
CA ASP A 117 26.44 -5.95 13.56
C ASP A 117 26.01 -4.58 14.12
N GLN A 118 26.09 -3.54 13.29
CA GLN A 118 25.60 -2.19 13.62
C GLN A 118 24.12 -1.99 13.25
N LEU A 119 23.50 -2.96 12.60
CA LEU A 119 22.05 -2.93 12.38
C LEU A 119 21.30 -3.09 13.71
N ASN A 120 20.61 -2.05 14.11
CA ASN A 120 19.79 -2.10 15.32
C ASN A 120 18.51 -2.93 15.07
N PRO A 121 17.94 -3.53 16.15
CA PRO A 121 16.63 -4.19 16.04
C PRO A 121 15.58 -3.26 15.44
N LEU A 122 14.72 -3.80 14.57
CA LEU A 122 13.67 -3.06 13.88
C LEU A 122 12.28 -3.65 14.12
N VAL A 123 11.36 -2.80 14.57
CA VAL A 123 9.95 -3.16 14.75
C VAL A 123 9.08 -2.30 13.84
N LEU A 124 8.42 -2.93 12.87
CA LEU A 124 7.44 -2.27 12.01
C LEU A 124 6.04 -2.47 12.58
N ILE A 125 5.38 -1.40 12.98
CA ILE A 125 4.05 -1.41 13.60
C ILE A 125 3.06 -0.71 12.67
N PHE A 126 2.06 -1.44 12.20
CA PHE A 126 0.96 -0.91 11.41
C PHE A 126 -0.34 -1.02 12.19
N ILE A 127 -0.90 0.13 12.60
CA ILE A 127 -2.19 0.21 13.30
C ILE A 127 -3.28 0.32 12.23
N CYS A 128 -4.08 -0.75 12.08
CA CYS A 128 -5.06 -0.89 11.01
C CYS A 128 -6.49 -0.70 11.55
N THR A 129 -7.30 0.13 10.90
CA THR A 129 -8.73 0.25 11.18
C THR A 129 -9.56 -0.89 10.55
N PHE A 130 -8.90 -1.88 9.99
CA PHE A 130 -9.46 -3.07 9.35
C PHE A 130 -8.71 -4.32 9.81
N ASP A 131 -9.40 -5.46 9.80
CA ASP A 131 -8.75 -6.75 10.07
C ASP A 131 -8.19 -7.32 8.75
N PHE A 132 -6.87 -7.29 8.62
CA PHE A 132 -6.18 -7.71 7.40
C PHE A 132 -6.37 -9.20 7.10
N TYR A 133 -6.26 -10.05 8.15
CA TYR A 133 -6.38 -11.51 8.02
C TYR A 133 -7.77 -12.05 8.30
N LYS A 134 -8.69 -11.21 8.81
CA LYS A 134 -10.07 -11.58 9.16
C LYS A 134 -10.18 -12.66 10.25
N GLU A 135 -9.15 -12.84 11.06
CA GLU A 135 -9.13 -13.78 12.17
C GLU A 135 -9.53 -13.14 13.51
N GLY A 136 -9.78 -11.85 13.56
CA GLY A 136 -10.25 -11.16 14.76
C GLY A 136 -9.23 -10.96 15.87
N ARG A 137 -7.94 -11.18 15.64
CA ARG A 137 -6.91 -10.93 16.66
C ARG A 137 -6.62 -9.44 16.81
N TYR A 138 -6.32 -8.99 18.04
CA TYR A 138 -5.87 -7.62 18.28
C TYR A 138 -4.50 -7.33 17.67
N VAL A 139 -3.59 -8.29 17.71
CA VAL A 139 -2.22 -8.15 17.19
C VAL A 139 -1.82 -9.42 16.46
N TYR A 140 -1.25 -9.25 15.28
CA TYR A 140 -0.55 -10.27 14.52
C TYR A 140 0.93 -9.93 14.54
N THR A 141 1.75 -10.81 15.09
CA THR A 141 3.21 -10.63 15.17
C THR A 141 3.90 -11.60 14.22
N PHE A 142 4.77 -11.05 13.37
CA PHE A 142 5.53 -11.81 12.39
C PHE A 142 7.02 -11.68 12.68
N LYS A 143 7.70 -12.82 12.68
CA LYS A 143 9.14 -12.98 12.76
C LYS A 143 9.57 -14.08 11.79
N SER A 144 10.81 -14.04 11.34
CA SER A 144 11.35 -15.06 10.43
C SER A 144 11.66 -16.35 11.20
N ARG A 145 11.07 -17.49 10.78
CA ARG A 145 11.26 -18.80 11.39
C ARG A 145 11.60 -19.85 10.37
N CYS A 146 12.35 -20.88 10.80
CA CYS A 146 12.64 -22.04 9.99
C CYS A 146 11.37 -22.88 9.80
N LEU A 147 11.04 -23.21 8.55
CA LEU A 147 9.84 -24.02 8.25
C LEU A 147 9.98 -25.46 8.69
N GLU A 148 11.19 -25.99 8.71
CA GLU A 148 11.52 -27.35 9.13
C GLU A 148 11.49 -27.51 10.65
N ASN A 149 11.66 -26.41 11.39
CA ASN A 149 11.55 -26.37 12.85
C ASN A 149 11.11 -24.97 13.28
N LEU A 150 9.83 -24.82 13.62
CA LEU A 150 9.22 -23.54 13.98
C LEU A 150 9.73 -22.93 15.30
N GLU A 151 10.46 -23.70 16.12
CA GLU A 151 11.11 -23.17 17.32
C GLU A 151 12.39 -22.37 16.99
N LEU A 152 12.99 -22.60 15.80
CA LEU A 152 14.16 -21.87 15.36
C LEU A 152 13.76 -20.54 14.72
N GLU A 153 14.18 -19.45 15.35
CA GLU A 153 14.07 -18.10 14.83
C GLU A 153 15.34 -17.71 14.06
N LEU A 154 15.20 -17.01 12.92
CA LEU A 154 16.36 -16.56 12.15
C LEU A 154 17.23 -15.53 12.91
N ALA A 155 16.67 -14.94 13.98
CA ALA A 155 17.35 -13.96 14.83
C ALA A 155 17.93 -12.77 14.03
N ASN A 156 17.16 -12.30 13.05
CA ASN A 156 17.50 -11.13 12.24
C ASN A 156 17.02 -9.80 12.85
N ASP A 157 16.56 -9.85 14.09
CA ASP A 157 16.09 -8.73 14.91
C ASP A 157 15.00 -7.84 14.26
N VAL A 158 14.28 -8.41 13.28
CA VAL A 158 13.15 -7.74 12.62
C VAL A 158 11.82 -8.34 13.11
N THR A 159 10.94 -7.46 13.54
CA THR A 159 9.57 -7.82 13.93
C THR A 159 8.56 -6.95 13.18
N VAL A 160 7.52 -7.57 12.62
CA VAL A 160 6.38 -6.85 12.06
C VAL A 160 5.16 -7.10 12.93
N LYS A 161 4.48 -6.04 13.36
CA LYS A 161 3.23 -6.10 14.11
C LYS A 161 2.10 -5.43 13.33
N LEU A 162 1.06 -6.19 13.00
CA LEU A 162 -0.18 -5.64 12.50
C LEU A 162 -1.16 -5.55 13.67
N VAL A 163 -1.48 -4.34 14.08
CA VAL A 163 -2.36 -4.03 15.21
C VAL A 163 -3.74 -3.71 14.66
N ASN A 164 -4.74 -4.49 15.05
CA ASN A 164 -6.07 -4.49 14.46
C ASN A 164 -7.08 -3.79 15.39
N ALA A 165 -7.56 -2.62 15.01
CA ALA A 165 -8.55 -1.88 15.78
C ALA A 165 -9.94 -2.57 15.83
N LYS A 166 -10.18 -3.57 14.96
CA LYS A 166 -11.38 -4.44 14.99
C LYS A 166 -11.15 -5.76 15.72
N GLY A 167 -10.02 -5.89 16.45
CA GLY A 167 -9.68 -7.09 17.21
C GLY A 167 -10.77 -7.44 18.24
N LYS A 168 -10.97 -8.74 18.47
CA LYS A 168 -11.96 -9.29 19.39
C LYS A 168 -11.33 -10.23 20.41
N HIS A 169 -10.17 -10.79 20.09
CA HIS A 169 -9.49 -11.77 20.96
C HIS A 169 -7.96 -11.64 20.83
N GLY A 170 -7.27 -12.35 21.71
CA GLY A 170 -5.83 -12.28 21.90
C GLY A 170 -5.48 -11.51 23.17
N GLN A 171 -4.33 -11.83 23.76
CA GLN A 171 -3.86 -11.17 24.99
C GLN A 171 -3.20 -9.86 24.65
N VAL A 172 -3.83 -8.77 25.06
CA VAL A 172 -3.29 -7.42 25.04
C VAL A 172 -3.73 -6.69 26.32
N ASN A 173 -2.97 -5.72 26.76
CA ASN A 173 -3.32 -4.94 27.96
C ASN A 173 -4.51 -4.01 27.72
N THR A 174 -5.07 -3.49 28.80
CA THR A 174 -6.26 -2.61 28.78
C THR A 174 -5.99 -1.33 28.01
N LEU A 175 -4.81 -0.72 28.16
CA LEU A 175 -4.44 0.50 27.45
C LEU A 175 -4.56 0.32 25.93
N LEU A 176 -3.98 -0.76 25.39
CA LEU A 176 -4.07 -1.02 23.95
C LEU A 176 -5.51 -1.27 23.49
N LYS A 177 -6.30 -2.06 24.25
CA LYS A 177 -7.73 -2.27 23.93
C LYS A 177 -8.51 -0.96 23.88
N ASN A 178 -8.32 -0.11 24.86
CA ASN A 178 -9.01 1.18 24.95
C ASN A 178 -8.57 2.13 23.84
N PHE A 179 -7.28 2.17 23.53
CA PHE A 179 -6.77 2.94 22.39
C PHE A 179 -7.35 2.47 21.06
N LEU A 180 -7.40 1.14 20.81
CA LEU A 180 -7.96 0.60 19.57
C LEU A 180 -9.48 0.87 19.46
N ARG A 181 -10.19 0.82 20.59
CA ARG A 181 -11.59 1.27 20.64
C ARG A 181 -11.68 2.75 20.28
N TYR A 182 -10.88 3.60 20.90
CA TYR A 182 -10.83 5.04 20.62
C TYR A 182 -10.55 5.33 19.14
N VAL A 183 -9.61 4.63 18.51
CA VAL A 183 -9.33 4.74 17.05
C VAL A 183 -10.59 4.51 16.20
N MET A 184 -11.49 3.61 16.64
CA MET A 184 -12.71 3.27 15.90
C MET A 184 -13.90 4.18 16.24
N THR A 185 -14.07 4.53 17.51
CA THR A 185 -15.27 5.25 18.00
C THR A 185 -15.03 6.76 18.16
N ASN A 186 -13.80 7.17 18.38
CA ASN A 186 -13.41 8.52 18.78
C ASN A 186 -14.00 8.94 20.15
N GLU A 187 -14.24 7.95 21.03
CA GLU A 187 -14.75 8.14 22.38
C GLU A 187 -13.66 7.72 23.37
N PRO A 188 -13.04 8.66 24.13
CA PRO A 188 -12.08 8.32 25.17
C PRO A 188 -12.75 7.57 26.32
N VAL A 189 -12.04 6.61 26.92
CA VAL A 189 -12.59 5.73 27.97
C VAL A 189 -11.64 5.53 29.16
N ASP A 190 -10.44 6.07 29.09
CA ASP A 190 -9.44 6.05 30.15
C ASP A 190 -8.48 7.24 30.04
N ASP A 191 -7.63 7.42 31.06
CA ASP A 191 -6.68 8.54 31.13
C ASP A 191 -5.78 8.62 29.88
N PHE A 192 -5.41 7.47 29.30
CA PHE A 192 -4.56 7.46 28.10
C PHE A 192 -5.30 8.01 26.88
N THR A 193 -6.50 7.54 26.64
CA THR A 193 -7.33 7.97 25.50
C THR A 193 -7.82 9.42 25.68
N GLU A 194 -8.02 9.88 26.91
CA GLU A 194 -8.27 11.29 27.22
C GLU A 194 -7.05 12.16 26.92
N ASP A 195 -5.83 11.69 27.27
CA ASP A 195 -4.59 12.37 26.91
C ASP A 195 -4.44 12.49 25.40
N VAL A 196 -4.73 11.41 24.65
CA VAL A 196 -4.73 11.41 23.18
C VAL A 196 -5.75 12.41 22.62
N GLU A 197 -6.99 12.43 23.16
CA GLU A 197 -8.03 13.37 22.72
C GLU A 197 -7.62 14.83 22.98
N ARG A 198 -7.01 15.12 24.14
CA ARG A 198 -6.46 16.46 24.40
C ARG A 198 -5.40 16.89 23.37
N GLN A 199 -4.54 15.96 22.95
CA GLN A 199 -3.55 16.25 21.90
C GLN A 199 -4.22 16.41 20.52
N VAL A 200 -5.22 15.62 20.18
CA VAL A 200 -6.02 15.80 18.95
C VAL A 200 -6.64 17.19 18.93
N TRP A 201 -7.22 17.62 20.06
CA TRP A 201 -7.78 18.96 20.18
C TRP A 201 -6.70 20.05 20.04
N ALA A 202 -5.54 19.88 20.66
CA ALA A 202 -4.42 20.81 20.53
C ALA A 202 -3.95 20.95 19.08
N VAL A 203 -3.77 19.83 18.35
CA VAL A 203 -3.41 19.83 16.93
C VAL A 203 -4.47 20.54 16.09
N LYS A 204 -5.77 20.30 16.34
CA LYS A 204 -6.86 20.98 15.62
C LYS A 204 -6.86 22.51 15.81
N ASN A 205 -6.31 23.00 16.91
CA ASN A 205 -6.19 24.43 17.20
C ASN A 205 -4.82 25.01 16.80
N ASP A 206 -3.90 24.21 16.30
CA ASP A 206 -2.60 24.66 15.82
C ASP A 206 -2.71 25.15 14.36
N LYS A 207 -2.37 26.44 14.16
CA LYS A 207 -2.38 27.06 12.84
C LYS A 207 -1.36 26.42 11.90
N LYS A 208 -0.19 26.06 12.40
CA LYS A 208 0.87 25.44 11.61
C LYS A 208 0.47 24.06 11.12
N ALA A 209 -0.08 23.22 12.00
CA ALA A 209 -0.61 21.91 11.62
C ALA A 209 -1.72 22.03 10.55
N ARG A 210 -2.60 23.04 10.68
CA ARG A 210 -3.62 23.33 9.68
C ARG A 210 -3.01 23.68 8.32
N GLU A 211 -2.02 24.55 8.28
CA GLU A 211 -1.33 24.97 7.05
C GLU A 211 -0.60 23.77 6.40
N GLU A 212 0.11 22.95 7.20
CA GLU A 212 0.77 21.73 6.74
C GLU A 212 -0.24 20.74 6.12
N TYR A 213 -1.40 20.55 6.76
CA TYR A 213 -2.46 19.71 6.21
C TYR A 213 -3.01 20.23 4.89
N MET A 214 -3.25 21.53 4.78
CA MET A 214 -3.72 22.15 3.53
C MET A 214 -2.71 21.96 2.38
N VAL A 215 -1.42 22.15 2.65
CA VAL A 215 -0.35 21.91 1.68
C VAL A 215 -0.30 20.44 1.26
N LEU A 216 -0.44 19.52 2.24
CA LEU A 216 -0.51 18.08 1.97
C LEU A 216 -1.70 17.74 1.06
N GLN A 217 -2.90 18.27 1.38
CA GLN A 217 -4.10 18.03 0.56
C GLN A 217 -3.95 18.59 -0.86
N ALA A 218 -3.33 19.77 -1.01
CA ALA A 218 -3.05 20.34 -2.32
C ALA A 218 -2.14 19.44 -3.16
N LYS A 219 -1.05 18.92 -2.58
CA LYS A 219 -0.14 17.97 -3.24
C LYS A 219 -0.84 16.65 -3.62
N ILE A 220 -1.66 16.09 -2.72
CA ILE A 220 -2.42 14.87 -3.01
C ILE A 220 -3.34 15.11 -4.22
N ARG A 221 -4.04 16.23 -4.25
CA ARG A 221 -4.95 16.59 -5.34
C ARG A 221 -4.22 16.76 -6.67
N GLU A 222 -3.07 17.42 -6.66
CA GLU A 222 -2.21 17.55 -7.84
C GLU A 222 -1.80 16.17 -8.38
N HIS A 223 -1.35 15.27 -7.51
CA HIS A 223 -1.01 13.91 -7.90
C HIS A 223 -2.21 13.11 -8.44
N GLU A 224 -3.40 13.28 -7.85
CA GLU A 224 -4.62 12.64 -8.33
C GLU A 224 -5.01 13.13 -9.73
N ILE A 225 -4.90 14.44 -10.00
CA ILE A 225 -5.17 15.03 -11.32
C ILE A 225 -4.19 14.45 -12.36
N VAL A 226 -2.89 14.48 -12.09
CA VAL A 226 -1.87 13.94 -13.01
C VAL A 226 -2.08 12.45 -13.26
N ALA A 227 -2.39 11.68 -12.23
CA ALA A 227 -2.67 10.25 -12.38
C ALA A 227 -3.95 9.96 -13.18
N TYR A 228 -4.98 10.78 -13.00
CA TYR A 228 -6.23 10.70 -13.77
C TYR A 228 -5.99 10.99 -15.26
N GLU A 229 -5.33 12.11 -15.57
CA GLU A 229 -5.00 12.50 -16.95
C GLU A 229 -4.13 11.45 -17.66
N ALA A 230 -3.11 10.93 -16.97
CA ALA A 230 -2.28 9.85 -17.50
C ALA A 230 -3.08 8.57 -17.77
N GLY A 231 -3.98 8.22 -16.85
CA GLY A 231 -4.88 7.06 -17.01
C GLY A 231 -5.86 7.23 -18.17
N GLU A 232 -6.43 8.41 -18.38
CA GLU A 232 -7.32 8.73 -19.47
C GLU A 232 -6.58 8.65 -20.81
N ALA A 233 -5.40 9.27 -20.91
CA ALA A 233 -4.58 9.24 -22.13
C ALA A 233 -4.18 7.81 -22.51
N GLN A 234 -3.76 7.00 -21.53
CA GLN A 234 -3.42 5.59 -21.76
C GLN A 234 -4.64 4.76 -22.17
N GLY A 235 -5.79 4.97 -21.51
CA GLY A 235 -7.04 4.30 -21.85
C GLY A 235 -7.50 4.62 -23.28
N HIS A 236 -7.42 5.90 -23.67
CA HIS A 236 -7.74 6.33 -25.02
C HIS A 236 -6.79 5.72 -26.07
N ALA A 237 -5.48 5.73 -25.82
CA ALA A 237 -4.50 5.13 -26.72
C ALA A 237 -4.71 3.62 -26.88
N THR A 238 -4.96 2.92 -25.78
CA THR A 238 -5.23 1.46 -25.80
C THR A 238 -6.53 1.17 -26.56
N GLY A 239 -7.61 1.87 -26.27
CA GLY A 239 -8.90 1.67 -26.93
C GLY A 239 -8.85 1.98 -28.43
N LEU A 240 -8.07 3.00 -28.84
CA LEU A 240 -7.85 3.30 -30.25
C LEU A 240 -7.08 2.17 -30.96
N ALA A 241 -6.00 1.67 -30.34
CA ALA A 241 -5.20 0.57 -30.89
C ALA A 241 -6.02 -0.72 -31.03
N GLU A 242 -6.79 -1.08 -29.99
CA GLU A 242 -7.68 -2.24 -30.01
C GLU A 242 -8.78 -2.09 -31.09
N GLY A 243 -9.42 -0.93 -31.17
CA GLY A 243 -10.44 -0.65 -32.17
C GLY A 243 -9.93 -0.70 -33.61
N LEU A 244 -8.70 -0.21 -33.85
CA LEU A 244 -8.04 -0.31 -35.16
C LEU A 244 -7.74 -1.79 -35.52
N ALA A 245 -7.16 -2.54 -34.57
CA ALA A 245 -6.85 -3.96 -34.78
C ALA A 245 -8.12 -4.81 -35.03
N GLU A 246 -9.19 -4.57 -34.27
CA GLU A 246 -10.48 -5.23 -34.51
C GLU A 246 -11.10 -4.86 -35.88
N GLY A 247 -11.02 -3.57 -36.23
CA GLY A 247 -11.49 -3.06 -37.52
C GLY A 247 -10.74 -3.69 -38.71
N GLU A 248 -9.43 -3.79 -38.60
CA GLU A 248 -8.58 -4.45 -39.64
C GLU A 248 -8.87 -5.95 -39.74
N ALA A 249 -8.95 -6.64 -38.60
CA ALA A 249 -9.30 -8.08 -38.57
C ALA A 249 -10.69 -8.35 -39.18
N LYS A 250 -11.68 -7.51 -38.88
CA LYS A 250 -13.02 -7.60 -39.45
C LYS A 250 -12.98 -7.40 -40.98
N LYS A 251 -12.29 -6.35 -41.44
CA LYS A 251 -12.12 -6.05 -42.88
C LYS A 251 -11.43 -7.20 -43.61
N SER A 252 -10.36 -7.75 -43.06
CA SER A 252 -9.64 -8.91 -43.60
C SER A 252 -10.55 -10.12 -43.72
N ARG A 253 -11.34 -10.44 -42.67
CA ARG A 253 -12.33 -11.54 -42.72
C ARG A 253 -13.42 -11.31 -43.75
N GLU A 254 -13.99 -10.11 -43.87
CA GLU A 254 -15.00 -9.80 -44.90
C GLU A 254 -14.43 -9.89 -46.30
N THR A 255 -13.18 -9.47 -46.49
CA THR A 255 -12.48 -9.56 -47.79
C THR A 255 -12.22 -11.03 -48.14
N ALA A 256 -11.73 -11.84 -47.23
CA ALA A 256 -11.50 -13.28 -47.42
C ALA A 256 -12.80 -14.00 -47.83
N ILE A 257 -13.93 -13.73 -47.16
CA ILE A 257 -15.24 -14.31 -47.51
C ILE A 257 -15.67 -13.91 -48.91
N LYS A 258 -15.50 -12.64 -49.29
CA LYS A 258 -15.83 -12.17 -50.67
C LYS A 258 -14.97 -12.86 -51.72
N MET A 259 -13.69 -13.07 -51.44
CA MET A 259 -12.75 -13.74 -52.37
C MET A 259 -13.04 -15.24 -52.45
N LEU A 260 -13.33 -15.91 -51.33
CA LEU A 260 -13.76 -17.32 -51.31
C LEU A 260 -15.03 -17.54 -52.14
N LYS A 261 -16.04 -16.66 -51.97
CA LYS A 261 -17.26 -16.71 -52.79
C LYS A 261 -17.01 -16.54 -54.31
N LYS A 262 -15.93 -15.82 -54.66
CA LYS A 262 -15.51 -15.64 -56.05
C LYS A 262 -14.54 -16.73 -56.52
N GLN A 263 -14.35 -17.79 -55.74
CA GLN A 263 -13.46 -18.91 -56.04
C GLN A 263 -12.01 -18.49 -56.35
N LYS A 264 -11.51 -17.48 -55.63
CA LYS A 264 -10.10 -17.06 -55.75
C LYS A 264 -9.17 -18.08 -55.09
N PRO A 265 -7.95 -18.28 -55.65
CA PRO A 265 -6.99 -19.20 -55.06
C PRO A 265 -6.52 -18.75 -53.67
N LEU A 266 -6.19 -19.72 -52.81
CA LEU A 266 -5.77 -19.49 -51.42
C LEU A 266 -4.59 -18.54 -51.34
N SER A 267 -3.61 -18.65 -52.24
CA SER A 267 -2.45 -17.75 -52.30
C SER A 267 -2.85 -16.28 -52.50
N GLU A 268 -3.83 -16.01 -53.37
CA GLU A 268 -4.32 -14.64 -53.60
C GLU A 268 -5.08 -14.11 -52.39
N ILE A 269 -5.89 -14.93 -51.73
CA ILE A 269 -6.62 -14.53 -50.51
C ILE A 269 -5.64 -14.15 -49.39
N LYS A 270 -4.58 -14.96 -49.21
CA LYS A 270 -3.54 -14.72 -48.20
C LYS A 270 -2.82 -13.40 -48.46
N GLU A 271 -2.45 -13.11 -49.68
CA GLU A 271 -1.77 -11.88 -50.08
C GLU A 271 -2.62 -10.63 -49.82
N PHE A 272 -3.94 -10.68 -50.01
CA PHE A 272 -4.83 -9.54 -49.86
C PHE A 272 -5.40 -9.35 -48.44
N THR A 273 -5.27 -10.32 -47.55
CA THR A 273 -5.93 -10.27 -46.22
C THR A 273 -4.99 -10.38 -45.06
N ASP A 274 -3.70 -10.66 -45.29
CA ASP A 274 -2.68 -10.97 -44.28
C ASP A 274 -3.08 -12.09 -43.30
N MET A 275 -4.11 -12.89 -43.67
CA MET A 275 -4.57 -14.03 -42.87
C MET A 275 -3.71 -15.28 -43.14
N SER A 276 -3.52 -16.09 -42.09
CA SER A 276 -2.89 -17.41 -42.27
C SER A 276 -3.77 -18.37 -43.06
N GLU A 277 -3.16 -19.38 -43.72
CA GLU A 277 -3.89 -20.43 -44.43
C GLU A 277 -4.90 -21.14 -43.54
N GLU A 278 -4.50 -21.43 -42.31
CA GLU A 278 -5.35 -22.10 -41.30
C GLU A 278 -6.59 -21.27 -40.98
N GLU A 279 -6.43 -19.95 -40.84
CA GLU A 279 -7.55 -19.01 -40.60
C GLU A 279 -8.50 -18.95 -41.80
N ILE A 280 -7.97 -18.88 -43.04
CA ILE A 280 -8.79 -18.85 -44.27
C ILE A 280 -9.56 -20.17 -44.40
N VAL A 281 -8.92 -21.33 -44.20
CA VAL A 281 -9.57 -22.63 -44.25
C VAL A 281 -10.68 -22.76 -43.19
N ARG A 282 -10.40 -22.33 -42.00
CA ARG A 282 -11.41 -22.28 -40.90
C ARG A 282 -12.60 -21.40 -41.28
N LEU A 283 -12.31 -20.20 -41.78
CA LEU A 283 -13.34 -19.22 -42.19
C LEU A 283 -14.19 -19.76 -43.35
N ALA A 284 -13.58 -20.44 -44.33
CA ALA A 284 -14.29 -21.11 -45.42
C ALA A 284 -15.25 -22.18 -44.89
N LYS A 285 -14.78 -23.03 -43.98
CA LYS A 285 -15.58 -24.10 -43.35
C LYS A 285 -16.76 -23.54 -42.58
N GLU A 286 -16.54 -22.48 -41.81
CA GLU A 286 -17.57 -21.79 -41.01
C GLU A 286 -18.69 -21.18 -41.91
N ASN A 287 -18.34 -20.80 -43.15
CA ASN A 287 -19.27 -20.19 -44.11
C ASN A 287 -19.77 -21.16 -45.17
N GLY A 288 -19.45 -22.44 -45.09
CA GLY A 288 -19.85 -23.45 -46.11
C GLY A 288 -19.27 -23.21 -47.50
N LEU A 289 -18.04 -22.65 -47.58
CA LEU A 289 -17.33 -22.32 -48.81
C LEU A 289 -16.15 -23.27 -49.02
N GLU A 290 -15.82 -23.52 -50.29
CA GLU A 290 -14.65 -24.34 -50.69
C GLU A 290 -13.39 -23.48 -50.84
N VAL A 291 -12.23 -24.05 -50.55
CA VAL A 291 -10.92 -23.43 -50.74
C VAL A 291 -10.28 -24.02 -51.99
N ILE A 292 -9.88 -23.16 -52.92
CA ILE A 292 -9.15 -23.54 -54.10
C ILE A 292 -7.66 -23.41 -53.83
N ASN A 293 -6.95 -24.55 -53.85
CA ASN A 293 -5.49 -24.58 -53.81
C ASN A 293 -4.99 -24.20 -55.21
N GLY A 294 -4.35 -23.04 -55.33
CA GLY A 294 -3.76 -22.57 -56.57
C GLY A 294 -2.28 -22.89 -56.63
#